data_671d867a52ef06b6cf7bc0b9384cfbd7
#
_entry.id   671d867a52ef06b6cf7bc0b9384cfbd7
#
_cell.length_a   1.000
_cell.length_b   1.000
_cell.length_c   1.000
_cell.angle_alpha   90.00
_cell.angle_beta   90.00
_cell.angle_gamma   90.00
#
_symmetry.space_group_name_H-M   'P 1'
#
loop_
_entity.id
_entity.type
_entity.pdbx_description
1 polymer ?
#
loop_
_entity_poly.entity_id
_entity_poly.type
_entity_poly.pdbx_seq_one_letter_code
_entity_poly.pdbx_strand_id
1 'polypeptide(L)'
;MRDTIRYVTRLLAVAALASGAASAFAAVDCERQGPTMDAVRRCVVDNNNQEVERAYRSLERKTRQRNPDAAKQLAKSQASWHGFASDTCDYVRAANPQQMIPDDAWLKCWVDFSQARVRILKKWEAQGDAPQPAQQ
;
A
#
# COMPACT_ATOMS: atom_id res chain seq x y z
N MET A 1 12.91 22.81 -68.94
CA MET A 1 14.03 21.84 -68.87
C MET A 1 14.49 21.77 -67.43
N ARG A 2 14.53 20.55 -66.91
CA ARG A 2 15.22 20.03 -65.74
C ARG A 2 14.47 20.02 -64.45
N ASP A 3 14.02 18.84 -64.26
CA ASP A 3 13.42 18.25 -63.10
C ASP A 3 14.38 18.27 -61.91
N THR A 4 13.89 18.73 -60.75
CA THR A 4 14.53 18.53 -59.47
C THR A 4 13.70 17.55 -58.66
N ILE A 5 14.21 16.35 -58.59
CA ILE A 5 13.70 15.21 -57.82
C ILE A 5 13.70 15.57 -56.33
N ARG A 6 12.52 15.65 -55.74
CA ARG A 6 12.35 15.81 -54.30
C ARG A 6 12.39 14.45 -53.65
N TYR A 7 13.50 14.12 -53.01
CA TYR A 7 13.60 13.00 -52.11
C TYR A 7 12.85 13.34 -50.83
N VAL A 8 11.68 12.76 -50.67
CA VAL A 8 10.93 12.78 -49.41
C VAL A 8 11.46 11.65 -48.54
N THR A 9 12.37 11.96 -47.63
CA THR A 9 12.86 11.05 -46.62
C THR A 9 11.78 10.89 -45.55
N ARG A 10 11.07 9.78 -45.60
CA ARG A 10 10.12 9.38 -44.55
C ARG A 10 10.93 8.94 -43.33
N LEU A 11 11.02 9.78 -42.31
CA LEU A 11 11.43 9.41 -40.97
C LEU A 11 10.28 8.64 -40.30
N LEU A 12 10.42 7.33 -40.24
CA LEU A 12 9.59 6.47 -39.40
C LEU A 12 9.99 6.72 -37.95
N ALA A 13 9.20 7.50 -37.25
CA ALA A 13 9.27 7.60 -35.79
C ALA A 13 8.71 6.30 -35.18
N VAL A 14 9.61 5.43 -34.73
CA VAL A 14 9.25 4.28 -33.92
C VAL A 14 8.92 4.79 -32.51
N ALA A 15 7.64 4.94 -32.23
CA ALA A 15 7.15 5.18 -30.88
C ALA A 15 7.33 3.89 -30.08
N ALA A 16 8.38 3.82 -29.28
CA ALA A 16 8.56 2.77 -28.27
C ALA A 16 7.49 2.97 -27.20
N LEU A 17 6.41 2.19 -27.28
CA LEU A 17 5.44 2.03 -26.20
C LEU A 17 6.16 1.33 -25.04
N ALA A 18 6.66 2.10 -24.09
CA ALA A 18 7.07 1.59 -22.79
C ALA A 18 5.81 1.10 -22.08
N SER A 19 5.46 -0.17 -22.32
CA SER A 19 4.47 -0.89 -21.53
C SER A 19 5.02 -1.01 -20.11
N GLY A 20 4.67 -0.05 -19.25
CA GLY A 20 4.87 -0.16 -17.82
C GLY A 20 4.08 -1.39 -17.35
N ALA A 21 4.79 -2.50 -17.16
CA ALA A 21 4.24 -3.65 -16.47
C ALA A 21 3.92 -3.19 -15.04
N ALA A 22 2.70 -2.72 -14.82
CA ALA A 22 2.14 -2.65 -13.49
C ALA A 22 2.11 -4.11 -13.00
N SER A 23 3.06 -4.46 -12.14
CA SER A 23 3.02 -5.71 -11.41
C SER A 23 1.76 -5.67 -10.57
N ALA A 24 0.66 -6.16 -11.11
CA ALA A 24 -0.49 -6.54 -10.33
C ALA A 24 0.00 -7.65 -9.40
N PHE A 25 0.37 -7.29 -8.17
CA PHE A 25 0.54 -8.27 -7.12
C PHE A 25 -0.81 -8.96 -6.98
N ALA A 26 -0.92 -10.16 -7.54
CA ALA A 26 -2.08 -10.99 -7.36
C ALA A 26 -2.33 -11.11 -5.86
N ALA A 27 -3.53 -10.75 -5.42
CA ALA A 27 -3.92 -10.96 -4.04
C ALA A 27 -3.68 -12.44 -3.73
N VAL A 28 -2.93 -12.71 -2.66
CA VAL A 28 -2.61 -14.09 -2.28
C VAL A 28 -3.91 -14.75 -1.87
N ASP A 29 -4.24 -15.84 -2.56
CA ASP A 29 -5.42 -16.65 -2.26
C ASP A 29 -5.15 -17.49 -1.01
N CYS A 30 -5.50 -16.95 0.14
CA CYS A 30 -5.26 -17.60 1.42
C CYS A 30 -6.08 -18.87 1.61
N GLU A 31 -7.21 -19.03 0.92
CA GLU A 31 -8.03 -20.24 1.00
C GLU A 31 -7.32 -21.45 0.40
N ARG A 32 -6.43 -21.21 -0.57
CA ARG A 32 -5.60 -22.26 -1.20
C ARG A 32 -4.31 -22.56 -0.46
N GLN A 33 -3.91 -21.71 0.49
CA GLN A 33 -2.58 -21.81 1.11
C GLN A 33 -2.53 -22.67 2.38
N GLY A 34 -3.65 -23.13 2.89
CA GLY A 34 -3.63 -23.96 4.09
C GLY A 34 -4.85 -24.84 4.27
N PRO A 35 -4.65 -26.05 4.86
CA PRO A 35 -5.71 -27.02 5.02
C PRO A 35 -6.64 -26.69 6.21
N THR A 36 -6.33 -25.64 6.99
CA THR A 36 -7.08 -25.28 8.21
C THR A 36 -7.47 -23.81 8.22
N MET A 37 -8.56 -23.48 8.91
CA MET A 37 -9.00 -22.09 9.09
C MET A 37 -7.93 -21.24 9.80
N ASP A 38 -7.14 -21.83 10.70
CA ASP A 38 -6.05 -21.11 11.34
C ASP A 38 -4.92 -20.74 10.36
N ALA A 39 -4.63 -21.60 9.42
CA ALA A 39 -3.67 -21.30 8.34
C ALA A 39 -4.20 -20.16 7.44
N VAL A 40 -5.49 -20.19 7.11
CA VAL A 40 -6.15 -19.13 6.33
C VAL A 40 -6.09 -17.79 7.09
N ARG A 41 -6.45 -17.77 8.39
CA ARG A 41 -6.39 -16.56 9.22
C ARG A 41 -4.98 -15.98 9.28
N ARG A 42 -3.95 -16.81 9.55
CA ARG A 42 -2.55 -16.35 9.54
C ARG A 42 -2.15 -15.74 8.21
N CYS A 43 -2.47 -16.39 7.11
CA CYS A 43 -2.20 -15.88 5.77
C CYS A 43 -2.85 -14.49 5.55
N VAL A 44 -4.10 -14.30 5.94
CA VAL A 44 -4.79 -13.01 5.82
C VAL A 44 -4.12 -11.94 6.66
N VAL A 45 -3.73 -12.25 7.91
CA VAL A 45 -2.99 -11.33 8.80
C VAL A 45 -1.66 -10.94 8.17
N ASP A 46 -0.87 -11.92 7.70
CA ASP A 46 0.44 -11.69 7.11
C ASP A 46 0.36 -10.82 5.85
N ASN A 47 -0.64 -11.05 4.99
CA ASN A 47 -0.84 -10.23 3.79
C ASN A 47 -1.18 -8.78 4.13
N ASN A 48 -2.05 -8.56 5.11
CA ASN A 48 -2.40 -7.20 5.55
C ASN A 48 -1.20 -6.50 6.20
N ASN A 49 -0.44 -7.21 7.04
CA ASN A 49 0.79 -6.69 7.64
C ASN A 49 1.81 -6.28 6.58
N GLN A 50 2.03 -7.12 5.57
CA GLN A 50 2.94 -6.81 4.47
C GLN A 50 2.47 -5.59 3.66
N GLU A 51 1.16 -5.43 3.46
CA GLU A 51 0.62 -4.28 2.73
C GLU A 51 0.83 -2.97 3.52
N VAL A 52 0.54 -2.98 4.83
CA VAL A 52 0.83 -1.85 5.73
C VAL A 52 2.30 -1.51 5.71
N GLU A 53 3.18 -2.52 5.85
CA GLU A 53 4.63 -2.31 5.88
C GLU A 53 5.16 -1.74 4.56
N ARG A 54 4.67 -2.22 3.40
CA ARG A 54 5.04 -1.64 2.10
C ARG A 54 4.65 -0.17 1.99
N ALA A 55 3.42 0.18 2.38
CA ALA A 55 2.94 1.56 2.35
C ALA A 55 3.73 2.45 3.31
N TYR A 56 3.99 1.98 4.54
CA TYR A 56 4.80 2.69 5.52
C TYR A 56 6.22 2.94 5.01
N ARG A 57 6.93 1.91 4.54
CA ARG A 57 8.31 2.06 4.05
C ARG A 57 8.42 2.97 2.84
N SER A 58 7.42 2.97 1.96
CA SER A 58 7.39 3.89 0.81
C SER A 58 7.33 5.34 1.26
N LEU A 59 6.39 5.67 2.13
CA LEU A 59 6.25 7.01 2.70
C LEU A 59 7.48 7.40 3.54
N GLU A 60 7.97 6.48 4.37
CA GLU A 60 9.10 6.74 5.28
C GLU A 60 10.38 7.10 4.52
N ARG A 61 10.73 6.38 3.44
CA ARG A 61 11.89 6.71 2.61
C ARG A 61 11.80 8.12 2.03
N LYS A 62 10.65 8.51 1.47
CA LYS A 62 10.43 9.84 0.90
C LYS A 62 10.46 10.93 1.98
N THR A 63 9.85 10.66 3.13
CA THR A 63 9.84 11.58 4.26
C THR A 63 11.25 11.79 4.81
N ARG A 64 12.03 10.72 4.97
CA ARG A 64 13.40 10.79 5.48
C ARG A 64 14.32 11.63 4.59
N GLN A 65 14.17 11.56 3.27
CA GLN A 65 14.94 12.36 2.33
C GLN A 65 14.66 13.86 2.46
N ARG A 66 13.42 14.23 2.78
CA ARG A 66 12.96 15.63 2.88
C ARG A 66 13.10 16.19 4.29
N ASN A 67 12.74 15.39 5.30
CA ASN A 67 12.72 15.80 6.70
C ASN A 67 12.96 14.58 7.61
N PRO A 68 14.22 14.34 8.05
CA PRO A 68 14.56 13.21 8.90
C PRO A 68 13.80 13.18 10.24
N ASP A 69 13.46 14.34 10.82
CA ASP A 69 12.74 14.38 12.10
C ASP A 69 11.26 14.01 11.92
N ALA A 70 10.65 14.41 10.81
CA ALA A 70 9.31 13.94 10.46
C ALA A 70 9.29 12.42 10.25
N ALA A 71 10.35 11.82 9.68
CA ALA A 71 10.45 10.36 9.54
C ALA A 71 10.53 9.66 10.90
N LYS A 72 11.20 10.22 11.90
CA LYS A 72 11.20 9.71 13.28
C LYS A 72 9.80 9.74 13.90
N GLN A 73 9.05 10.83 13.68
CA GLN A 73 7.67 10.94 14.17
C GLN A 73 6.73 9.95 13.46
N LEU A 74 6.93 9.73 12.15
CA LEU A 74 6.18 8.73 11.40
C LEU A 74 6.44 7.32 11.95
N ALA A 75 7.69 6.98 12.28
CA ALA A 75 8.04 5.69 12.88
C ALA A 75 7.36 5.50 14.23
N LYS A 76 7.37 6.53 15.09
CA LYS A 76 6.66 6.51 16.38
C LYS A 76 5.15 6.33 16.17
N SER A 77 4.57 7.06 15.22
CA SER A 77 3.14 6.93 14.86
C SER A 77 2.81 5.51 14.37
N GLN A 78 3.69 4.87 13.60
CA GLN A 78 3.48 3.49 13.14
C GLN A 78 3.47 2.50 14.30
N ALA A 79 4.42 2.63 15.24
CA ALA A 79 4.47 1.76 16.42
C ALA A 79 3.23 1.94 17.32
N SER A 80 2.81 3.20 17.58
CA SER A 80 1.63 3.50 18.38
C SER A 80 0.34 2.99 17.72
N TRP A 81 0.23 3.13 16.38
CA TRP A 81 -0.91 2.59 15.64
C TRP A 81 -1.01 1.07 15.77
N HIS A 82 0.11 0.36 15.64
CA HIS A 82 0.12 -1.09 15.74
C HIS A 82 -0.36 -1.57 17.12
N GLY A 83 0.14 -0.97 18.20
CA GLY A 83 -0.31 -1.27 19.57
C GLY A 83 -1.80 -0.99 19.74
N PHE A 84 -2.25 0.22 19.36
CA PHE A 84 -3.66 0.61 19.46
C PHE A 84 -4.59 -0.33 18.67
N ALA A 85 -4.23 -0.69 17.43
CA ALA A 85 -5.04 -1.58 16.61
C ALA A 85 -5.11 -3.00 17.21
N SER A 86 -3.98 -3.54 17.72
CA SER A 86 -3.95 -4.83 18.39
C SER A 86 -4.84 -4.86 19.62
N ASP A 87 -4.67 -3.91 20.54
CA ASP A 87 -5.45 -3.82 21.79
C ASP A 87 -6.94 -3.66 21.49
N THR A 88 -7.28 -2.85 20.48
CA THR A 88 -8.68 -2.66 20.07
C THR A 88 -9.28 -3.95 19.52
N CYS A 89 -8.55 -4.71 18.71
CA CYS A 89 -9.06 -5.96 18.16
C CYS A 89 -9.14 -7.07 19.20
N ASP A 90 -8.26 -7.06 20.21
CA ASP A 90 -8.38 -7.94 21.38
C ASP A 90 -9.63 -7.61 22.19
N TYR A 91 -9.96 -6.33 22.37
CA TYR A 91 -11.24 -5.92 22.96
C TYR A 91 -12.43 -6.41 22.13
N VAL A 92 -12.40 -6.24 20.79
CA VAL A 92 -13.48 -6.71 19.89
C VAL A 92 -13.67 -8.21 20.02
N ARG A 93 -12.58 -8.99 20.08
CA ARG A 93 -12.63 -10.44 20.31
C ARG A 93 -13.29 -10.79 21.65
N ALA A 94 -12.91 -10.10 22.72
CA ALA A 94 -13.41 -10.36 24.06
C ALA A 94 -14.87 -9.93 24.24
N ALA A 95 -15.27 -8.81 23.63
CA ALA A 95 -16.62 -8.25 23.69
C ALA A 95 -17.58 -8.85 22.65
N ASN A 96 -17.09 -9.79 21.82
CA ASN A 96 -17.81 -10.32 20.67
C ASN A 96 -19.24 -10.78 21.05
N PRO A 97 -20.29 -10.15 20.53
CA PRO A 97 -21.63 -10.67 20.65
C PRO A 97 -21.70 -12.01 19.91
N GLN A 98 -22.23 -13.03 20.51
CA GLN A 98 -22.23 -14.47 20.17
C GLN A 98 -22.62 -14.87 18.72
N GLN A 99 -22.43 -13.98 17.75
CA GLN A 99 -22.80 -14.15 16.35
C GLN A 99 -21.63 -14.51 15.42
N MET A 100 -20.40 -14.46 15.93
CA MET A 100 -19.18 -14.71 15.16
C MET A 100 -18.17 -15.50 15.98
N ILE A 101 -17.36 -16.33 15.32
CA ILE A 101 -16.21 -16.98 15.97
C ILE A 101 -15.28 -15.86 16.48
N PRO A 102 -14.82 -15.89 17.76
CA PRO A 102 -14.02 -14.80 18.33
C PRO A 102 -12.79 -14.43 17.51
N ASP A 103 -12.07 -15.41 16.96
CA ASP A 103 -10.90 -15.16 16.11
C ASP A 103 -11.26 -14.54 14.76
N ASP A 104 -12.45 -14.81 14.23
CA ASP A 104 -12.93 -14.16 13.00
C ASP A 104 -13.34 -12.70 13.27
N ALA A 105 -13.87 -12.41 14.48
CA ALA A 105 -14.15 -11.05 14.92
C ALA A 105 -12.86 -10.24 15.05
N TRP A 106 -11.81 -10.83 15.64
CA TRP A 106 -10.48 -10.23 15.71
C TRP A 106 -9.90 -9.99 14.32
N LEU A 107 -9.94 -11.00 13.45
CA LEU A 107 -9.41 -10.93 12.09
C LEU A 107 -10.09 -9.81 11.29
N LYS A 108 -11.41 -9.74 11.34
CA LYS A 108 -12.16 -8.68 10.65
C LYS A 108 -11.72 -7.30 11.12
N CYS A 109 -11.63 -7.10 12.43
CA CYS A 109 -11.15 -5.86 13.04
C CYS A 109 -9.74 -5.51 12.53
N TRP A 110 -8.81 -6.48 12.54
CA TRP A 110 -7.44 -6.27 12.07
C TRP A 110 -7.35 -5.88 10.61
N VAL A 111 -8.13 -6.52 9.75
CA VAL A 111 -8.23 -6.19 8.32
C VAL A 111 -8.72 -4.75 8.13
N ASP A 112 -9.79 -4.36 8.84
CA ASP A 112 -10.37 -3.01 8.74
C ASP A 112 -9.33 -1.93 9.16
N PHE A 113 -8.61 -2.14 10.27
CA PHE A 113 -7.54 -1.23 10.74
C PHE A 113 -6.38 -1.17 9.75
N SER A 114 -5.92 -2.32 9.25
CA SER A 114 -4.81 -2.41 8.31
C SER A 114 -5.11 -1.69 7.01
N GLN A 115 -6.29 -1.93 6.43
CA GLN A 115 -6.70 -1.26 5.19
C GLN A 115 -6.88 0.25 5.39
N ALA A 116 -7.43 0.68 6.53
CA ALA A 116 -7.52 2.10 6.86
C ALA A 116 -6.13 2.73 6.97
N ARG A 117 -5.18 2.04 7.61
CA ARG A 117 -3.80 2.51 7.72
C ARG A 117 -3.13 2.66 6.36
N VAL A 118 -3.25 1.67 5.48
CA VAL A 118 -2.72 1.71 4.11
C VAL A 118 -3.27 2.93 3.35
N ARG A 119 -4.59 3.17 3.41
CA ARG A 119 -5.20 4.35 2.75
C ARG A 119 -4.62 5.66 3.26
N ILE A 120 -4.44 5.79 4.58
CA ILE A 120 -3.88 7.00 5.20
C ILE A 120 -2.42 7.21 4.77
N LEU A 121 -1.59 6.18 4.83
CA LEU A 121 -0.19 6.25 4.44
C LEU A 121 -0.02 6.63 2.96
N LYS A 122 -0.79 6.00 2.07
CA LYS A 122 -0.80 6.33 0.64
C LYS A 122 -1.29 7.77 0.38
N LYS A 123 -2.30 8.23 1.12
CA LYS A 123 -2.78 9.62 1.03
C LYS A 123 -1.68 10.62 1.41
N TRP A 124 -0.98 10.39 2.51
CA TRP A 124 0.12 11.26 2.94
C TRP A 124 1.31 11.24 1.99
N GLU A 125 1.60 10.07 1.42
CA GLU A 125 2.63 9.94 0.39
C GLU A 125 2.31 10.80 -0.84
N ALA A 126 1.08 10.71 -1.35
CA ALA A 126 0.62 11.49 -2.50
C ALA A 126 0.61 13.01 -2.21
N GLN A 127 0.24 13.42 -0.99
CA GLN A 127 0.27 14.83 -0.58
C GLN A 127 1.69 15.39 -0.51
N GLY A 128 2.65 14.56 -0.09
CA GLY A 128 4.05 14.95 -0.06
C GLY A 128 4.69 15.05 -1.44
N ASP A 129 4.16 14.38 -2.45
CA ASP A 129 4.62 14.44 -3.84
C ASP A 129 3.95 15.58 -4.63
N ALA A 130 2.88 16.20 -4.11
CA ALA A 130 2.23 17.34 -4.75
C ALA A 130 3.19 18.55 -4.82
N PRO A 131 3.22 19.30 -5.95
CA PRO A 131 4.00 20.53 -6.03
C PRO A 131 3.56 21.48 -4.91
N GLN A 132 4.51 21.91 -4.08
CA GLN A 132 4.21 22.94 -3.08
C GLN A 132 3.89 24.25 -3.82
N PRO A 133 2.78 24.93 -3.49
CA PRO A 133 2.54 26.27 -4.01
C PRO A 133 3.74 27.13 -3.66
N ALA A 134 4.27 27.86 -4.65
CA ALA A 134 5.38 28.78 -4.43
C ALA A 134 5.05 29.66 -3.22
N GLN A 135 5.88 29.60 -2.18
CA GLN A 135 5.77 30.50 -1.05
C GLN A 135 6.09 31.90 -1.58
N GLN A 136 5.04 32.74 -1.70
CA GLN A 136 5.17 34.16 -2.03
C GLN A 136 5.55 34.95 -0.78
#